data_6a94798b2ac4c06f5bf294a15aa8f2a2
#
_entry.id   6a94798b2ac4c06f5bf294a15aa8f2a2
#
_cell.length_a   1.000
_cell.length_b   1.000
_cell.length_c   1.000
_cell.angle_alpha   90.00
_cell.angle_beta   90.00
_cell.angle_gamma   90.00
#
_symmetry.space_group_name_H-M   'P 1'
#
loop_
_entity.id
_entity.type
_entity.pdbx_description
1 polymer ?
#
loop_
_entity_poly.entity_id
_entity_poly.type
_entity_poly.pdbx_seq_one_letter_code
_entity_poly.pdbx_strand_id
1 'polypeptide(L)'
;MTVTIAIAGAGARGQIYARAAAASGRARVVAVADPDPGRRAAVAREHGLPEEACFPGWEELAAVPKLADAVVIATQDHQHAGPAVAFAALGYDMLLEKPLAPTEEEARRIVEAVERAGVVFAVGHVLRYTAYTRELKRVLASGVLGEIASVQHLEPVGWWHQAHSFVRGAWRNVAGSGPMLLTKSCHDLDWLLHVVEDEPARVASFGSLVHFRPENRPAGAADRCVSCPLEIESACPYSAKRFYLEMIGDPHKEFWPLGAVTADASVAGVTRALETGPYGRCVYAADNDVVDQQVVIVEFARGATVAFTMTAFTPLEHRKTRIFGSHGYAEGDGASIRVVDFRTGREHTVEATGGGASLSDGHGGGDGGLVEAFVDAVATRDQSGLGGDATDALAGHLLVWAAERARETGTVVTL
;
A
#
# COMPACT_ATOMS: atom_id res chain seq x y z
N MET A 1 -13.75 -26.63 -2.36
CA MET A 1 -13.47 -26.60 -0.91
C MET A 1 -13.54 -25.14 -0.48
N THR A 2 -14.19 -24.80 0.63
CA THR A 2 -14.22 -23.42 1.13
C THR A 2 -12.98 -23.20 1.99
N VAL A 3 -12.15 -22.23 1.62
CA VAL A 3 -10.92 -21.90 2.37
C VAL A 3 -11.29 -21.18 3.67
N THR A 4 -10.70 -21.60 4.77
CA THR A 4 -10.87 -20.94 6.07
C THR A 4 -9.73 -19.98 6.33
N ILE A 5 -10.05 -18.75 6.80
CA ILE A 5 -9.07 -17.66 6.97
C ILE A 5 -9.16 -17.08 8.37
N ALA A 6 -8.04 -16.96 9.06
CA ALA A 6 -7.88 -16.17 10.27
C ALA A 6 -7.38 -14.75 9.93
N ILE A 7 -7.78 -13.75 10.69
CA ILE A 7 -7.35 -12.35 10.50
C ILE A 7 -6.49 -11.93 11.70
N ALA A 8 -5.22 -11.64 11.46
CA ALA A 8 -4.30 -11.07 12.43
C ALA A 8 -4.10 -9.57 12.11
N GLY A 9 -4.77 -8.70 12.88
CA GLY A 9 -4.89 -7.27 12.64
C GLY A 9 -6.23 -6.90 11.99
N ALA A 10 -7.17 -6.38 12.80
CA ALA A 10 -8.53 -5.98 12.39
C ALA A 10 -8.64 -4.48 12.06
N GLY A 11 -7.52 -3.85 11.65
CA GLY A 11 -7.49 -2.50 11.09
C GLY A 11 -8.18 -2.41 9.74
N ALA A 12 -8.08 -1.26 9.06
CA ALA A 12 -8.75 -1.05 7.75
C ALA A 12 -8.36 -2.13 6.73
N ARG A 13 -7.07 -2.49 6.62
CA ARG A 13 -6.61 -3.52 5.68
C ARG A 13 -7.16 -4.91 6.00
N GLY A 14 -7.06 -5.33 7.27
CA GLY A 14 -7.62 -6.63 7.69
C GLY A 14 -9.11 -6.75 7.43
N GLN A 15 -9.89 -5.69 7.67
CA GLN A 15 -11.32 -5.66 7.36
C GLN A 15 -11.61 -5.74 5.85
N ILE A 16 -10.83 -5.03 5.02
CA ILE A 16 -10.98 -5.10 3.55
C ILE A 16 -10.73 -6.52 3.05
N TYR A 17 -9.65 -7.15 3.49
CA TYR A 17 -9.34 -8.53 3.09
C TYR A 17 -10.37 -9.54 3.60
N ALA A 18 -10.86 -9.36 4.84
CA ALA A 18 -11.92 -10.21 5.39
C ALA A 18 -13.20 -10.13 4.56
N ARG A 19 -13.62 -8.91 4.18
CA ARG A 19 -14.78 -8.68 3.32
C ARG A 19 -14.58 -9.25 1.91
N ALA A 20 -13.42 -9.03 1.31
CA ALA A 20 -13.08 -9.55 0.00
C ALA A 20 -13.10 -11.10 -0.01
N ALA A 21 -12.55 -11.73 1.04
CA ALA A 21 -12.59 -13.19 1.20
C ALA A 21 -14.03 -13.71 1.30
N ALA A 22 -14.86 -13.10 2.12
CA ALA A 22 -16.27 -13.49 2.24
C ALA A 22 -17.05 -13.26 0.93
N ALA A 23 -16.81 -12.12 0.26
CA ALA A 23 -17.46 -11.78 -1.01
C ALA A 23 -17.11 -12.74 -2.16
N SER A 24 -15.94 -13.38 -2.12
CA SER A 24 -15.54 -14.38 -3.10
C SER A 24 -16.47 -15.61 -3.15
N GLY A 25 -17.24 -15.85 -2.06
CA GLY A 25 -18.06 -17.08 -1.89
C GLY A 25 -17.25 -18.37 -1.76
N ARG A 26 -15.91 -18.29 -1.78
CA ARG A 26 -14.96 -19.42 -1.77
C ARG A 26 -14.13 -19.49 -0.50
N ALA A 27 -14.18 -18.43 0.31
CA ALA A 27 -13.52 -18.38 1.60
C ALA A 27 -14.47 -17.89 2.71
N ARG A 28 -14.12 -18.19 3.94
CA ARG A 28 -14.83 -17.69 5.13
C ARG A 28 -13.83 -17.33 6.22
N VAL A 29 -14.09 -16.23 6.91
CA VAL A 29 -13.34 -15.84 8.12
C VAL A 29 -13.81 -16.74 9.28
N VAL A 30 -12.84 -17.27 10.04
CA VAL A 30 -13.11 -18.21 11.16
C VAL A 30 -12.52 -17.77 12.48
N ALA A 31 -11.58 -16.82 12.46
CA ALA A 31 -10.96 -16.25 13.67
C ALA A 31 -10.49 -14.82 13.41
N VAL A 32 -10.38 -14.03 14.47
CA VAL A 32 -9.82 -12.68 14.43
C VAL A 32 -8.94 -12.42 15.65
N ALA A 33 -7.80 -11.77 15.43
CA ALA A 33 -6.89 -11.31 16.47
C ALA A 33 -6.58 -9.82 16.27
N ASP A 34 -6.81 -9.00 17.30
CA ASP A 34 -6.48 -7.57 17.33
C ASP A 34 -6.47 -7.08 18.78
N PRO A 35 -5.50 -6.27 19.23
CA PRO A 35 -5.48 -5.74 20.59
C PRO A 35 -6.64 -4.79 20.90
N ASP A 36 -7.20 -4.12 19.88
CA ASP A 36 -8.36 -3.25 20.04
C ASP A 36 -9.65 -4.07 20.12
N PRO A 37 -10.36 -4.08 21.27
CA PRO A 37 -11.58 -4.87 21.43
C PRO A 37 -12.71 -4.40 20.53
N GLY A 38 -12.77 -3.12 20.17
CA GLY A 38 -13.80 -2.58 19.28
C GLY A 38 -13.63 -3.07 17.86
N ARG A 39 -12.40 -3.04 17.33
CA ARG A 39 -12.07 -3.58 16.01
C ARG A 39 -12.32 -5.08 15.92
N ARG A 40 -11.87 -5.81 16.92
CA ARG A 40 -12.09 -7.25 17.05
C ARG A 40 -13.58 -7.60 17.05
N ALA A 41 -14.38 -6.90 17.87
CA ALA A 41 -15.82 -7.09 17.94
C ALA A 41 -16.55 -6.70 16.63
N ALA A 42 -16.04 -5.73 15.88
CA ALA A 42 -16.61 -5.35 14.59
C ALA A 42 -16.46 -6.49 13.57
N VAL A 43 -15.26 -7.06 13.42
CA VAL A 43 -14.99 -8.20 12.54
C VAL A 43 -15.78 -9.43 13.00
N ALA A 44 -15.80 -9.72 14.32
CA ALA A 44 -16.55 -10.86 14.86
C ALA A 44 -18.05 -10.79 14.52
N ARG A 45 -18.65 -9.63 14.70
CA ARG A 45 -20.07 -9.39 14.38
C ARG A 45 -20.35 -9.50 12.89
N GLU A 46 -19.48 -8.92 12.05
CA GLU A 46 -19.65 -8.94 10.58
C GLU A 46 -19.58 -10.35 10.01
N HIS A 47 -18.70 -11.20 10.57
CA HIS A 47 -18.47 -12.56 10.06
C HIS A 47 -19.10 -13.67 10.92
N GLY A 48 -19.87 -13.30 11.96
CA GLY A 48 -20.57 -14.28 12.82
C GLY A 48 -19.63 -15.15 13.65
N LEU A 49 -18.49 -14.59 14.11
CA LEU A 49 -17.52 -15.35 14.89
C LEU A 49 -17.96 -15.50 16.35
N PRO A 50 -17.81 -16.70 16.96
CA PRO A 50 -18.05 -16.89 18.36
C PRO A 50 -16.88 -16.28 19.20
N GLU A 51 -17.12 -16.06 20.50
CA GLU A 51 -16.17 -15.38 21.38
C GLU A 51 -14.82 -16.11 21.46
N GLU A 52 -14.82 -17.44 21.46
CA GLU A 52 -13.63 -18.31 21.48
C GLU A 52 -12.76 -18.22 20.22
N ALA A 53 -13.28 -17.62 19.15
CA ALA A 53 -12.55 -17.34 17.91
C ALA A 53 -11.97 -15.91 17.85
N CYS A 54 -12.08 -15.15 18.96
CA CYS A 54 -11.66 -13.74 19.05
C CYS A 54 -10.48 -13.60 20.02
N PHE A 55 -9.29 -13.33 19.49
CA PHE A 55 -8.05 -13.30 20.25
C PHE A 55 -7.55 -11.86 20.50
N PRO A 56 -6.96 -11.55 21.67
CA PRO A 56 -6.45 -10.21 21.97
C PRO A 56 -5.22 -9.85 21.16
N GLY A 57 -4.46 -10.83 20.65
CA GLY A 57 -3.28 -10.64 19.82
C GLY A 57 -3.02 -11.84 18.92
N TRP A 58 -2.11 -11.66 17.98
CA TRP A 58 -1.70 -12.75 17.08
C TRP A 58 -0.95 -13.87 17.83
N GLU A 59 -0.32 -13.55 18.95
CA GLU A 59 0.40 -14.51 19.80
C GLU A 59 -0.57 -15.55 20.38
N GLU A 60 -1.72 -15.11 20.89
CA GLU A 60 -2.74 -16.01 21.44
C GLU A 60 -3.39 -16.84 20.33
N LEU A 61 -3.59 -16.27 19.14
CA LEU A 61 -4.05 -17.03 17.97
C LEU A 61 -3.02 -18.08 17.54
N ALA A 62 -1.73 -17.77 17.58
CA ALA A 62 -0.66 -18.71 17.25
C ALA A 62 -0.44 -19.79 18.33
N ALA A 63 -0.87 -19.55 19.57
CA ALA A 63 -0.72 -20.49 20.67
C ALA A 63 -1.76 -21.62 20.71
N VAL A 64 -2.84 -21.50 19.93
CA VAL A 64 -3.87 -22.56 19.84
C VAL A 64 -3.60 -23.48 18.64
N PRO A 65 -4.18 -24.70 18.60
CA PRO A 65 -4.09 -25.56 17.42
C PRO A 65 -4.58 -24.85 16.16
N LYS A 66 -3.96 -25.13 15.02
CA LYS A 66 -4.28 -24.51 13.72
C LYS A 66 -5.79 -24.49 13.46
N LEU A 67 -6.40 -23.30 13.42
CA LEU A 67 -7.84 -23.07 13.29
C LEU A 67 -8.30 -22.86 11.84
N ALA A 68 -7.38 -22.47 10.95
CA ALA A 68 -7.70 -22.07 9.59
C ALA A 68 -6.67 -22.60 8.59
N ASP A 69 -7.05 -22.68 7.31
CA ASP A 69 -6.14 -23.03 6.22
C ASP A 69 -5.09 -21.93 6.04
N ALA A 70 -5.54 -20.67 6.13
CA ALA A 70 -4.70 -19.49 5.89
C ALA A 70 -4.88 -18.40 6.96
N VAL A 71 -3.92 -17.49 7.03
CA VAL A 71 -3.98 -16.27 7.83
C VAL A 71 -3.70 -15.03 6.98
N VAL A 72 -4.50 -13.99 7.18
CA VAL A 72 -4.19 -12.63 6.71
C VAL A 72 -3.47 -11.90 7.83
N ILE A 73 -2.27 -11.43 7.57
CA ILE A 73 -1.47 -10.62 8.51
C ILE A 73 -1.54 -9.17 8.07
N ALA A 74 -2.27 -8.36 8.81
CA ALA A 74 -2.49 -6.93 8.55
C ALA A 74 -2.24 -6.11 9.84
N THR A 75 -1.23 -6.49 10.60
CA THR A 75 -0.72 -5.79 11.78
C THR A 75 -0.01 -4.49 11.38
N GLN A 76 0.63 -3.80 12.32
CA GLN A 76 1.49 -2.66 11.98
C GLN A 76 2.79 -3.16 11.32
N ASP A 77 3.36 -2.35 10.42
CA ASP A 77 4.51 -2.72 9.58
C ASP A 77 5.67 -3.33 10.37
N HIS A 78 6.01 -2.75 11.53
CA HIS A 78 7.08 -3.23 12.42
C HIS A 78 6.75 -4.54 13.17
N GLN A 79 5.52 -5.01 13.07
CA GLN A 79 5.07 -6.27 13.70
C GLN A 79 4.94 -7.41 12.68
N HIS A 80 5.21 -7.22 11.40
CA HIS A 80 4.98 -8.22 10.37
C HIS A 80 5.84 -9.48 10.55
N ALA A 81 7.11 -9.32 10.93
CA ALA A 81 8.06 -10.43 11.00
C ALA A 81 7.69 -11.48 12.06
N GLY A 82 7.18 -11.05 13.22
CA GLY A 82 6.78 -11.96 14.30
C GLY A 82 5.71 -12.95 13.86
N PRO A 83 4.50 -12.49 13.53
CA PRO A 83 3.41 -13.36 13.10
C PRO A 83 3.74 -14.14 11.83
N ALA A 84 4.42 -13.54 10.83
CA ALA A 84 4.76 -14.25 9.60
C ALA A 84 5.63 -15.47 9.86
N VAL A 85 6.68 -15.34 10.67
CA VAL A 85 7.55 -16.47 11.05
C VAL A 85 6.80 -17.51 11.88
N ALA A 86 5.96 -17.07 12.84
CA ALA A 86 5.21 -17.97 13.71
C ALA A 86 4.17 -18.78 12.90
N PHE A 87 3.37 -18.13 12.06
CA PHE A 87 2.34 -18.80 11.27
C PHE A 87 2.94 -19.68 10.17
N ALA A 88 4.09 -19.29 9.57
CA ALA A 88 4.84 -20.18 8.67
C ALA A 88 5.24 -21.49 9.36
N ALA A 89 5.80 -21.41 10.57
CA ALA A 89 6.18 -22.59 11.34
C ALA A 89 4.99 -23.49 11.72
N LEU A 90 3.79 -22.92 11.84
CA LEU A 90 2.55 -23.63 12.09
C LEU A 90 1.88 -24.15 10.80
N GLY A 91 2.47 -23.89 9.64
CA GLY A 91 1.99 -24.35 8.35
C GLY A 91 0.74 -23.63 7.85
N TYR A 92 0.49 -22.39 8.27
CA TYR A 92 -0.54 -21.55 7.67
C TYR A 92 -0.11 -21.04 6.30
N ASP A 93 -0.99 -21.08 5.32
CA ASP A 93 -0.83 -20.25 4.14
C ASP A 93 -1.07 -18.79 4.51
N MET A 94 -0.38 -17.83 3.86
CA MET A 94 -0.35 -16.46 4.36
C MET A 94 -0.54 -15.40 3.28
N LEU A 95 -1.42 -14.43 3.57
CA LEU A 95 -1.46 -13.13 2.89
C LEU A 95 -0.93 -12.07 3.87
N LEU A 96 0.25 -11.54 3.59
CA LEU A 96 0.90 -10.51 4.39
C LEU A 96 0.70 -9.12 3.78
N GLU A 97 0.25 -8.16 4.59
CA GLU A 97 0.18 -6.77 4.16
C GLU A 97 1.58 -6.20 3.86
N LYS A 98 1.62 -5.25 2.92
CA LYS A 98 2.86 -4.54 2.58
C LYS A 98 3.14 -3.42 3.60
N PRO A 99 4.41 -3.00 3.76
CA PRO A 99 5.62 -3.65 3.25
C PRO A 99 5.90 -4.96 3.96
N LEU A 100 6.74 -5.82 3.40
CA LEU A 100 7.15 -7.07 4.06
C LEU A 100 7.59 -6.83 5.50
N ALA A 101 8.50 -5.87 5.69
CA ALA A 101 8.98 -5.41 6.98
C ALA A 101 9.62 -4.02 6.83
N PRO A 102 9.87 -3.28 7.92
CA PRO A 102 10.62 -2.01 7.88
C PRO A 102 12.09 -2.15 7.49
N THR A 103 12.70 -3.31 7.76
CA THR A 103 14.11 -3.57 7.51
C THR A 103 14.33 -4.73 6.54
N GLU A 104 15.45 -4.67 5.80
CA GLU A 104 15.86 -5.73 4.88
C GLU A 104 16.09 -7.06 5.62
N GLU A 105 16.67 -7.03 6.81
CA GLU A 105 16.92 -8.21 7.63
C GLU A 105 15.64 -8.95 7.99
N GLU A 106 14.63 -8.21 8.48
CA GLU A 106 13.33 -8.79 8.84
C GLU A 106 12.58 -9.33 7.62
N ALA A 107 12.64 -8.63 6.48
CA ALA A 107 12.02 -9.09 5.24
C ALA A 107 12.65 -10.40 4.75
N ARG A 108 13.98 -10.50 4.77
CA ARG A 108 14.70 -11.76 4.45
C ARG A 108 14.30 -12.89 5.41
N ARG A 109 14.19 -12.61 6.68
CA ARG A 109 13.72 -13.57 7.70
C ARG A 109 12.34 -14.13 7.42
N ILE A 110 11.41 -13.27 6.95
CA ILE A 110 10.07 -13.69 6.54
C ILE A 110 10.16 -14.64 5.35
N VAL A 111 10.86 -14.25 4.29
CA VAL A 111 10.99 -15.04 3.06
C VAL A 111 11.62 -16.41 3.35
N GLU A 112 12.71 -16.45 4.12
CA GLU A 112 13.35 -17.70 4.53
C GLU A 112 12.42 -18.63 5.33
N ALA A 113 11.58 -18.06 6.21
CA ALA A 113 10.63 -18.85 6.99
C ALA A 113 9.51 -19.42 6.10
N VAL A 114 9.00 -18.63 5.17
CA VAL A 114 7.98 -19.04 4.20
C VAL A 114 8.49 -20.14 3.27
N GLU A 115 9.66 -19.95 2.68
CA GLU A 115 10.30 -20.95 1.79
C GLU A 115 10.55 -22.27 2.51
N ARG A 116 11.10 -22.20 3.73
CA ARG A 116 11.34 -23.39 4.55
C ARG A 116 10.08 -24.15 4.89
N ALA A 117 8.98 -23.43 5.13
CA ALA A 117 7.68 -24.03 5.45
C ALA A 117 6.94 -24.57 4.22
N GLY A 118 7.24 -24.10 3.01
CA GLY A 118 6.58 -24.50 1.77
C GLY A 118 5.09 -24.12 1.74
N VAL A 119 4.72 -23.06 2.42
CA VAL A 119 3.34 -22.55 2.48
C VAL A 119 3.03 -21.64 1.28
N VAL A 120 1.77 -21.50 0.93
CA VAL A 120 1.33 -20.49 -0.03
C VAL A 120 1.52 -19.13 0.60
N PHE A 121 2.17 -18.21 -0.13
CA PHE A 121 2.48 -16.89 0.37
C PHE A 121 2.17 -15.80 -0.66
N ALA A 122 1.44 -14.79 -0.24
CA ALA A 122 1.18 -13.59 -1.03
C ALA A 122 1.47 -12.34 -0.21
N VAL A 123 1.95 -11.30 -0.88
CA VAL A 123 2.14 -9.97 -0.27
C VAL A 123 1.09 -9.01 -0.82
N GLY A 124 0.68 -8.05 -0.01
CA GLY A 124 -0.33 -7.05 -0.32
C GLY A 124 0.03 -6.11 -1.48
N HIS A 125 0.72 -6.58 -2.51
CA HIS A 125 1.07 -5.85 -3.73
C HIS A 125 -0.12 -5.76 -4.69
N VAL A 126 -1.19 -5.14 -4.22
CA VAL A 126 -2.51 -5.10 -4.89
C VAL A 126 -2.49 -4.53 -6.30
N LEU A 127 -1.50 -3.69 -6.66
CA LEU A 127 -1.39 -3.10 -7.99
C LEU A 127 -1.23 -4.13 -9.10
N ARG A 128 -0.59 -5.26 -8.83
CA ARG A 128 -0.44 -6.38 -9.78
C ARG A 128 -1.80 -6.93 -10.23
N TYR A 129 -2.84 -6.82 -9.39
CA TYR A 129 -4.17 -7.43 -9.57
C TYR A 129 -5.24 -6.45 -10.05
N THR A 130 -4.89 -5.20 -10.33
CA THR A 130 -5.83 -4.21 -10.88
C THR A 130 -6.27 -4.58 -12.30
N ALA A 131 -7.46 -4.14 -12.69
CA ALA A 131 -7.91 -4.27 -14.08
C ALA A 131 -6.94 -3.55 -15.04
N TYR A 132 -6.44 -2.38 -14.64
CA TYR A 132 -5.45 -1.63 -15.41
C TYR A 132 -4.17 -2.45 -15.67
N THR A 133 -3.61 -3.09 -14.65
CA THR A 133 -2.39 -3.90 -14.82
C THR A 133 -2.63 -5.10 -15.73
N ARG A 134 -3.77 -5.77 -15.60
CA ARG A 134 -4.13 -6.87 -16.50
C ARG A 134 -4.22 -6.45 -17.97
N GLU A 135 -4.86 -5.30 -18.25
CA GLU A 135 -4.95 -4.77 -19.60
C GLU A 135 -3.58 -4.33 -20.12
N LEU A 136 -2.77 -3.65 -19.29
CA LEU A 136 -1.41 -3.26 -19.66
C LEU A 136 -0.55 -4.49 -20.02
N LYS A 137 -0.62 -5.55 -19.22
CA LYS A 137 0.11 -6.81 -19.51
C LYS A 137 -0.35 -7.43 -20.84
N ARG A 138 -1.65 -7.35 -21.19
CA ARG A 138 -2.14 -7.78 -22.51
C ARG A 138 -1.58 -6.94 -23.65
N VAL A 139 -1.51 -5.62 -23.47
CA VAL A 139 -0.88 -4.70 -24.44
C VAL A 139 0.59 -5.07 -24.65
N LEU A 140 1.35 -5.27 -23.57
CA LEU A 140 2.76 -5.68 -23.64
C LEU A 140 2.92 -7.05 -24.31
N ALA A 141 2.14 -8.05 -23.91
CA ALA A 141 2.18 -9.40 -24.46
C ALA A 141 1.79 -9.46 -25.95
N SER A 142 1.03 -8.48 -26.46
CA SER A 142 0.69 -8.39 -27.90
C SER A 142 1.90 -8.07 -28.79
N GLY A 143 3.01 -7.61 -28.20
CA GLY A 143 4.21 -7.18 -28.92
C GLY A 143 4.06 -5.87 -29.70
N VAL A 144 2.93 -5.13 -29.52
CA VAL A 144 2.69 -3.87 -30.23
C VAL A 144 3.73 -2.80 -29.89
N LEU A 145 4.25 -2.82 -28.66
CA LEU A 145 5.29 -1.87 -28.22
C LEU A 145 6.71 -2.31 -28.62
N GLY A 146 6.94 -3.60 -28.94
CA GLY A 146 8.28 -4.18 -29.09
C GLY A 146 9.02 -4.26 -27.76
N GLU A 147 10.34 -4.06 -27.77
CA GLU A 147 11.17 -4.03 -26.56
C GLU A 147 10.93 -2.73 -25.80
N ILE A 148 10.77 -2.80 -24.48
CA ILE A 148 10.68 -1.62 -23.62
C ILE A 148 12.05 -0.92 -23.58
N ALA A 149 12.12 0.32 -24.05
CA ALA A 149 13.31 1.16 -23.96
C ALA A 149 13.33 2.00 -22.69
N SER A 150 12.19 2.59 -22.32
CA SER A 150 12.09 3.32 -21.05
C SER A 150 10.65 3.42 -20.55
N VAL A 151 10.52 3.69 -19.24
CA VAL A 151 9.24 3.92 -18.55
C VAL A 151 9.30 5.19 -17.73
N GLN A 152 8.26 6.00 -17.77
CA GLN A 152 7.99 7.07 -16.81
C GLN A 152 6.79 6.66 -15.95
N HIS A 153 6.94 6.73 -14.65
CA HIS A 153 5.87 6.36 -13.72
C HIS A 153 5.74 7.41 -12.60
N LEU A 154 4.53 7.85 -12.34
CA LEU A 154 4.21 8.84 -11.31
C LEU A 154 3.24 8.24 -10.30
N GLU A 155 3.62 8.28 -9.03
CA GLU A 155 2.71 8.11 -7.87
C GLU A 155 2.24 9.50 -7.39
N PRO A 156 1.01 9.91 -7.71
CA PRO A 156 0.41 11.15 -7.22
C PRO A 156 -0.18 10.91 -5.83
N VAL A 157 0.64 11.06 -4.79
CA VAL A 157 0.25 10.74 -3.40
C VAL A 157 -0.99 11.50 -2.95
N GLY A 158 -1.13 12.75 -3.42
CA GLY A 158 -2.19 13.66 -3.02
C GLY A 158 -1.85 14.46 -1.76
N TRP A 159 -2.02 15.77 -1.86
CA TRP A 159 -1.64 16.75 -0.85
C TRP A 159 -2.24 16.48 0.54
N TRP A 160 -3.50 16.09 0.59
CA TRP A 160 -4.20 15.79 1.85
C TRP A 160 -3.81 14.41 2.40
N HIS A 161 -3.55 13.43 1.52
CA HIS A 161 -3.13 12.10 1.92
C HIS A 161 -1.73 12.14 2.53
N GLN A 162 -0.81 12.92 1.96
CA GLN A 162 0.49 13.22 2.58
C GLN A 162 0.29 13.78 3.99
N ALA A 163 -0.52 14.85 4.12
CA ALA A 163 -0.77 15.49 5.41
C ALA A 163 -1.41 14.56 6.45
N HIS A 164 -2.32 13.66 5.99
CA HIS A 164 -2.98 12.68 6.83
C HIS A 164 -2.03 11.58 7.29
N SER A 165 -1.39 10.87 6.35
CA SER A 165 -0.69 9.62 6.60
C SER A 165 0.78 9.81 6.97
N PHE A 166 1.47 10.73 6.29
CA PHE A 166 2.92 10.88 6.32
C PHE A 166 3.42 12.13 7.04
N VAL A 167 2.50 12.98 7.54
CA VAL A 167 2.83 14.13 8.40
C VAL A 167 2.22 13.95 9.79
N ARG A 168 0.94 13.56 9.89
CA ARG A 168 0.22 13.41 11.17
C ARG A 168 0.07 11.96 11.61
N GLY A 169 0.00 11.04 10.65
CA GLY A 169 -0.32 9.63 10.85
C GLY A 169 0.85 8.75 11.29
N ALA A 170 0.63 7.44 11.24
CA ALA A 170 1.59 6.44 11.71
C ALA A 170 2.89 6.38 10.89
N TRP A 171 2.83 6.75 9.60
CA TRP A 171 3.97 6.71 8.66
C TRP A 171 4.75 8.03 8.57
N ARG A 172 4.69 8.87 9.60
CA ARG A 172 5.29 10.21 9.58
C ARG A 172 6.79 10.25 9.80
N ASN A 173 7.38 9.19 10.37
CA ASN A 173 8.82 9.17 10.60
C ASN A 173 9.46 7.81 10.32
N VAL A 174 10.72 7.87 9.90
CA VAL A 174 11.51 6.70 9.48
C VAL A 174 11.70 5.72 10.64
N ALA A 175 11.96 6.21 11.85
CA ALA A 175 12.20 5.37 13.02
C ALA A 175 10.98 4.52 13.40
N GLY A 176 9.75 5.01 13.16
CA GLY A 176 8.51 4.31 13.52
C GLY A 176 7.97 3.37 12.45
N SER A 177 8.24 3.63 11.17
CA SER A 177 7.59 2.89 10.08
C SER A 177 8.50 2.60 8.87
N GLY A 178 9.69 3.18 8.82
CA GLY A 178 10.55 3.16 7.64
C GLY A 178 10.36 4.38 6.72
N PRO A 179 11.18 4.48 5.66
CA PRO A 179 11.11 5.60 4.72
C PRO A 179 9.79 5.59 3.93
N MET A 180 9.36 6.76 3.44
CA MET A 180 8.11 6.88 2.68
C MET A 180 8.13 6.06 1.39
N LEU A 181 9.27 5.92 0.73
CA LEU A 181 9.40 5.08 -0.45
C LEU A 181 9.02 3.62 -0.12
N LEU A 182 9.36 3.12 1.06
CA LEU A 182 8.97 1.78 1.53
C LEU A 182 7.48 1.72 1.85
N THR A 183 7.01 2.60 2.73
CA THR A 183 5.64 2.51 3.27
C THR A 183 4.56 2.88 2.26
N LYS A 184 4.87 3.77 1.31
CA LYS A 184 3.95 4.21 0.26
C LYS A 184 4.21 3.52 -1.08
N SER A 185 5.44 3.53 -1.57
CA SER A 185 5.75 3.24 -2.97
C SER A 185 6.51 1.92 -3.21
N CYS A 186 6.62 1.04 -2.20
CA CYS A 186 7.05 -0.33 -2.46
C CYS A 186 6.14 -1.03 -3.49
N HIS A 187 4.84 -0.72 -3.52
CA HIS A 187 3.91 -1.12 -4.56
C HIS A 187 4.38 -0.74 -5.98
N ASP A 188 4.88 0.51 -6.12
CA ASP A 188 5.22 1.07 -7.43
C ASP A 188 6.51 0.46 -7.95
N LEU A 189 7.52 0.29 -7.09
CA LEU A 189 8.77 -0.35 -7.47
C LEU A 189 8.57 -1.84 -7.77
N ASP A 190 7.78 -2.54 -6.97
CA ASP A 190 7.35 -3.90 -7.22
C ASP A 190 6.59 -4.03 -8.56
N TRP A 191 5.65 -3.13 -8.80
CA TRP A 191 4.87 -3.10 -10.04
C TRP A 191 5.74 -2.82 -11.27
N LEU A 192 6.74 -1.94 -11.15
CA LEU A 192 7.69 -1.65 -12.22
C LEU A 192 8.54 -2.89 -12.59
N LEU A 193 9.00 -3.67 -11.60
CA LEU A 193 9.65 -4.96 -11.86
C LEU A 193 8.71 -5.92 -12.59
N HIS A 194 7.44 -6.01 -12.13
CA HIS A 194 6.42 -6.86 -12.75
C HIS A 194 6.07 -6.46 -14.20
N VAL A 195 6.16 -5.15 -14.54
CA VAL A 195 5.85 -4.66 -15.90
C VAL A 195 7.04 -4.76 -16.84
N VAL A 196 8.24 -4.44 -16.35
CA VAL A 196 9.46 -4.45 -17.17
C VAL A 196 9.98 -5.87 -17.42
N GLU A 197 9.76 -6.79 -16.49
CA GLU A 197 10.17 -8.20 -16.56
C GLU A 197 11.69 -8.36 -16.84
N ASP A 198 12.50 -7.57 -16.13
CA ASP A 198 13.95 -7.59 -16.22
C ASP A 198 14.57 -7.34 -14.84
N GLU A 199 15.83 -7.70 -14.65
CA GLU A 199 16.54 -7.52 -13.39
C GLU A 199 17.05 -6.08 -13.26
N PRO A 200 16.81 -5.37 -12.15
CA PRO A 200 17.38 -4.05 -11.92
C PRO A 200 18.89 -4.17 -11.69
N ALA A 201 19.69 -3.38 -12.40
CA ALA A 201 21.15 -3.41 -12.35
C ALA A 201 21.73 -2.27 -11.52
N ARG A 202 21.19 -1.06 -11.68
CA ARG A 202 21.67 0.14 -10.96
C ARG A 202 20.50 1.05 -10.61
N VAL A 203 20.63 1.76 -9.48
CA VAL A 203 19.62 2.72 -9.03
C VAL A 203 20.27 4.01 -8.54
N ALA A 204 19.65 5.15 -8.89
CA ALA A 204 19.92 6.46 -8.33
C ALA A 204 18.63 7.06 -7.76
N SER A 205 18.73 7.85 -6.70
CA SER A 205 17.55 8.46 -6.09
C SER A 205 17.86 9.83 -5.48
N PHE A 206 16.89 10.73 -5.60
CA PHE A 206 16.90 12.06 -4.98
C PHE A 206 15.53 12.32 -4.37
N GLY A 207 15.51 12.82 -3.15
CA GLY A 207 14.27 13.14 -2.45
C GLY A 207 14.55 13.85 -1.13
N SER A 208 13.61 14.64 -0.69
CA SER A 208 13.75 15.44 0.54
C SER A 208 12.38 15.83 1.10
N LEU A 209 12.39 16.25 2.36
CA LEU A 209 11.27 16.95 2.99
C LEU A 209 11.43 18.45 2.75
N VAL A 210 10.65 19.01 1.82
CA VAL A 210 10.80 20.42 1.42
C VAL A 210 9.73 21.33 1.99
N HIS A 211 8.52 20.82 2.23
CA HIS A 211 7.36 21.65 2.57
C HIS A 211 6.87 21.48 4.01
N PHE A 212 6.65 20.25 4.48
CA PHE A 212 6.04 19.95 5.78
C PHE A 212 7.06 20.04 6.93
N ARG A 213 7.60 21.26 7.15
CA ARG A 213 8.64 21.54 8.13
C ARG A 213 8.45 22.93 8.77
N PRO A 214 9.04 23.16 9.97
CA PRO A 214 8.83 24.39 10.76
C PRO A 214 9.14 25.70 10.02
N GLU A 215 10.12 25.71 9.12
CA GLU A 215 10.53 26.90 8.38
C GLU A 215 9.45 27.46 7.45
N ASN A 216 8.52 26.59 7.03
CA ASN A 216 7.41 26.96 6.15
C ASN A 216 6.11 27.30 6.90
N ARG A 217 6.17 27.33 8.24
CA ARG A 217 5.01 27.64 9.08
C ARG A 217 4.57 29.09 8.89
N PRO A 218 3.29 29.35 8.54
CA PRO A 218 2.79 30.72 8.47
C PRO A 218 2.93 31.43 9.82
N ALA A 219 3.34 32.71 9.78
CA ALA A 219 3.45 33.52 10.97
C ALA A 219 2.09 33.60 11.72
N GLY A 220 2.11 33.38 13.03
CA GLY A 220 0.90 33.36 13.85
C GLY A 220 0.08 32.07 13.81
N ALA A 221 0.48 31.04 13.03
CA ALA A 221 -0.19 29.75 13.04
C ALA A 221 -0.03 29.05 14.39
N ALA A 222 -1.12 28.47 14.91
CA ALA A 222 -1.09 27.68 16.15
C ALA A 222 -0.50 26.28 15.92
N ASP A 223 -0.15 25.58 17.01
CA ASP A 223 0.35 24.20 16.96
C ASP A 223 -0.74 23.17 16.58
N ARG A 224 -2.01 23.57 16.70
CA ARG A 224 -3.15 22.75 16.35
C ARG A 224 -4.14 23.51 15.45
N CYS A 225 -4.73 22.80 14.48
CA CYS A 225 -5.65 23.39 13.53
C CYS A 225 -6.92 23.94 14.20
N VAL A 226 -7.38 23.29 15.28
CA VAL A 226 -8.59 23.74 16.03
C VAL A 226 -8.41 25.07 16.77
N SER A 227 -7.16 25.44 17.07
CA SER A 227 -6.79 26.68 17.77
C SER A 227 -6.14 27.70 16.83
N CYS A 228 -6.05 27.41 15.51
CA CYS A 228 -5.43 28.30 14.56
C CYS A 228 -6.34 29.53 14.30
N PRO A 229 -5.78 30.76 14.21
CA PRO A 229 -6.55 31.93 13.85
C PRO A 229 -7.27 31.74 12.51
N LEU A 230 -8.53 32.19 12.44
CA LEU A 230 -9.41 31.90 11.31
C LEU A 230 -8.85 32.37 9.96
N GLU A 231 -8.18 33.52 9.93
CA GLU A 231 -7.56 34.07 8.73
C GLU A 231 -6.40 33.19 8.20
N ILE A 232 -5.70 32.51 9.08
CA ILE A 232 -4.62 31.58 8.72
C ILE A 232 -5.21 30.21 8.37
N GLU A 233 -6.16 29.71 9.20
CA GLU A 233 -6.78 28.39 9.02
C GLU A 233 -7.55 28.31 7.68
N SER A 234 -8.33 29.36 7.33
CA SER A 234 -9.09 29.40 6.09
C SER A 234 -8.24 29.40 4.82
N ALA A 235 -7.05 29.99 4.87
CA ALA A 235 -6.07 29.99 3.78
C ALA A 235 -5.20 28.74 3.71
N CYS A 236 -5.18 27.93 4.79
CA CYS A 236 -4.31 26.75 4.87
C CYS A 236 -4.93 25.57 4.10
N PRO A 237 -4.26 25.03 3.06
CA PRO A 237 -4.77 23.86 2.34
C PRO A 237 -4.79 22.60 3.18
N TYR A 238 -4.04 22.56 4.29
CA TYR A 238 -3.84 21.39 5.15
C TYR A 238 -4.64 21.47 6.46
N SER A 239 -5.68 22.32 6.54
CA SER A 239 -6.52 22.43 7.73
C SER A 239 -7.15 21.09 8.10
N ALA A 240 -6.73 20.50 9.21
CA ALA A 240 -7.32 19.26 9.74
C ALA A 240 -8.78 19.47 10.14
N LYS A 241 -9.11 20.65 10.72
CA LYS A 241 -10.47 20.98 11.13
C LYS A 241 -11.43 20.91 9.96
N ARG A 242 -11.16 21.65 8.88
CA ARG A 242 -12.00 21.63 7.68
C ARG A 242 -12.04 20.25 7.05
N PHE A 243 -10.89 19.64 6.83
CA PHE A 243 -10.75 18.36 6.16
C PHE A 243 -11.54 17.23 6.82
N TYR A 244 -11.38 17.03 8.14
CA TYR A 244 -12.05 15.91 8.82
C TYR A 244 -13.52 16.18 9.14
N LEU A 245 -13.92 17.42 9.41
CA LEU A 245 -15.33 17.73 9.66
C LEU A 245 -16.18 17.60 8.39
N GLU A 246 -15.62 17.87 7.20
CA GLU A 246 -16.31 17.69 5.92
C GLU A 246 -16.50 16.22 5.53
N MET A 247 -15.89 15.29 6.25
CA MET A 247 -16.04 13.85 6.00
C MET A 247 -17.23 13.22 6.72
N ILE A 248 -17.75 13.88 7.74
CA ILE A 248 -18.87 13.37 8.54
C ILE A 248 -20.10 13.21 7.66
N GLY A 249 -20.74 12.04 7.74
CA GLY A 249 -21.91 11.67 6.93
C GLY A 249 -21.60 10.99 5.60
N ASP A 250 -20.31 10.81 5.24
CA ASP A 250 -19.88 10.01 4.09
C ASP A 250 -19.30 8.67 4.58
N PRO A 251 -20.01 7.53 4.44
CA PRO A 251 -19.57 6.26 5.01
C PRO A 251 -18.20 5.80 4.52
N HIS A 252 -17.81 6.12 3.28
CA HIS A 252 -16.49 5.75 2.74
C HIS A 252 -15.39 6.55 3.41
N LYS A 253 -15.60 7.86 3.61
CA LYS A 253 -14.65 8.75 4.27
C LYS A 253 -14.62 8.54 5.78
N GLU A 254 -15.75 8.16 6.39
CA GLU A 254 -15.82 7.74 7.80
C GLU A 254 -15.04 6.45 8.03
N PHE A 255 -15.08 5.49 7.10
CA PHE A 255 -14.24 4.29 7.18
C PHE A 255 -12.76 4.66 7.05
N TRP A 256 -12.40 5.43 6.04
CA TRP A 256 -11.05 5.96 5.84
C TRP A 256 -11.12 7.26 5.00
N PRO A 257 -10.41 8.34 5.43
CA PRO A 257 -9.39 8.40 6.48
C PRO A 257 -9.90 8.74 7.90
N LEU A 258 -11.18 9.10 8.09
CA LEU A 258 -11.68 9.56 9.40
C LEU A 258 -11.60 8.49 10.49
N GLY A 259 -11.83 7.22 10.16
CA GLY A 259 -11.73 6.09 11.09
C GLY A 259 -10.34 5.88 11.70
N ALA A 260 -9.28 6.42 11.08
CA ALA A 260 -7.95 6.46 11.67
C ALA A 260 -7.81 7.56 12.74
N VAL A 261 -8.67 8.59 12.70
CA VAL A 261 -8.67 9.72 13.63
C VAL A 261 -9.47 9.42 14.88
N THR A 262 -10.68 8.87 14.71
CA THR A 262 -11.61 8.55 15.80
C THR A 262 -12.67 7.54 15.34
N ALA A 263 -13.13 6.72 16.28
CA ALA A 263 -14.31 5.86 16.08
C ALA A 263 -15.64 6.63 16.30
N ASP A 264 -15.60 7.82 16.92
CA ASP A 264 -16.77 8.71 17.11
C ASP A 264 -16.80 9.74 15.98
N ALA A 265 -17.51 9.43 14.90
CA ALA A 265 -17.67 10.29 13.72
C ALA A 265 -18.63 11.49 13.95
N SER A 266 -19.05 11.77 15.20
CA SER A 266 -19.78 12.99 15.51
C SER A 266 -18.88 14.23 15.45
N VAL A 267 -19.47 15.43 15.20
CA VAL A 267 -18.71 16.69 15.25
C VAL A 267 -17.94 16.85 16.57
N ALA A 268 -18.57 16.48 17.70
CA ALA A 268 -17.93 16.54 19.02
C ALA A 268 -16.78 15.54 19.17
N GLY A 269 -16.94 14.31 18.67
CA GLY A 269 -15.92 13.26 18.69
C GLY A 269 -14.72 13.63 17.85
N VAL A 270 -14.94 14.06 16.62
CA VAL A 270 -13.88 14.52 15.70
C VAL A 270 -13.14 15.73 16.31
N THR A 271 -13.88 16.73 16.83
CA THR A 271 -13.24 17.91 17.44
C THR A 271 -12.33 17.53 18.61
N ARG A 272 -12.80 16.67 19.54
CA ARG A 272 -11.97 16.16 20.66
C ARG A 272 -10.71 15.43 20.16
N ALA A 273 -10.86 14.59 19.15
CA ALA A 273 -9.73 13.88 18.56
C ALA A 273 -8.70 14.83 17.94
N LEU A 274 -9.13 15.92 17.32
CA LEU A 274 -8.26 16.96 16.77
C LEU A 274 -7.63 17.85 17.86
N GLU A 275 -8.28 18.03 19.01
CA GLU A 275 -7.74 18.77 20.15
C GLU A 275 -6.58 18.03 20.82
N THR A 276 -6.65 16.70 20.91
CA THR A 276 -5.73 15.90 21.72
C THR A 276 -4.83 14.97 20.91
N GLY A 277 -5.34 14.40 19.81
CA GLY A 277 -4.67 13.41 18.99
C GLY A 277 -3.66 13.99 18.00
N PRO A 278 -2.88 13.14 17.32
CA PRO A 278 -1.86 13.58 16.37
C PRO A 278 -2.44 14.27 15.13
N TYR A 279 -3.63 13.87 14.68
CA TYR A 279 -4.24 14.35 13.45
C TYR A 279 -4.68 15.84 13.49
N GLY A 280 -4.79 16.42 14.66
CA GLY A 280 -5.07 17.85 14.82
C GLY A 280 -3.83 18.76 14.82
N ARG A 281 -2.62 18.21 14.78
CA ARG A 281 -1.37 18.99 14.75
C ARG A 281 -1.28 19.82 13.47
N CYS A 282 -0.66 21.00 13.59
CA CYS A 282 -0.25 21.78 12.43
C CYS A 282 0.78 20.97 11.64
N VAL A 283 0.63 20.89 10.31
CA VAL A 283 1.56 20.12 9.45
C VAL A 283 2.98 20.65 9.46
N TYR A 284 3.19 21.89 9.87
CA TYR A 284 4.50 22.52 10.02
C TYR A 284 5.08 22.41 11.43
N ALA A 285 4.33 21.81 12.37
CA ALA A 285 4.75 21.56 13.75
C ALA A 285 4.65 20.08 14.13
N ALA A 286 4.50 19.21 13.14
CA ALA A 286 4.57 17.77 13.33
C ALA A 286 6.02 17.30 13.44
N ASP A 287 6.19 16.09 13.97
CA ASP A 287 7.49 15.44 14.15
C ASP A 287 7.85 14.50 12.96
N ASN A 288 7.34 14.82 11.78
CA ASN A 288 7.60 14.06 10.56
C ASN A 288 9.00 14.33 10.00
N ASP A 289 9.66 13.28 9.50
CA ASP A 289 10.97 13.33 8.87
C ASP A 289 11.05 12.60 7.53
N VAL A 290 9.96 11.96 7.11
CA VAL A 290 9.89 11.32 5.80
C VAL A 290 9.83 12.36 4.67
N VAL A 291 10.30 11.99 3.49
CA VAL A 291 10.29 12.86 2.30
C VAL A 291 8.86 13.24 1.88
N ASP A 292 8.68 14.38 1.22
CA ASP A 292 7.41 14.77 0.60
C ASP A 292 7.46 14.73 -0.94
N GLN A 293 8.63 14.44 -1.50
CA GLN A 293 8.87 14.14 -2.90
C GLN A 293 10.14 13.31 -3.07
N GLN A 294 10.14 12.38 -4.07
CA GLN A 294 11.31 11.55 -4.39
C GLN A 294 11.26 11.11 -5.84
N VAL A 295 12.42 11.12 -6.48
CA VAL A 295 12.63 10.58 -7.83
C VAL A 295 13.60 9.42 -7.72
N VAL A 296 13.26 8.30 -8.38
CA VAL A 296 14.09 7.10 -8.47
C VAL A 296 14.33 6.80 -9.93
N ILE A 297 15.57 6.59 -10.32
CA ILE A 297 15.97 6.18 -11.66
C ILE A 297 16.57 4.78 -11.56
N VAL A 298 16.01 3.83 -12.32
CA VAL A 298 16.48 2.44 -12.36
C VAL A 298 16.96 2.13 -13.78
N GLU A 299 18.12 1.51 -13.88
CA GLU A 299 18.61 0.87 -15.10
C GLU A 299 18.50 -0.65 -14.94
N PHE A 300 17.97 -1.31 -15.92
CA PHE A 300 17.79 -2.75 -15.97
C PHE A 300 18.89 -3.46 -16.76
N ALA A 301 19.08 -4.74 -16.52
CA ALA A 301 20.17 -5.52 -17.08
C ALA A 301 20.20 -5.54 -18.62
N ARG A 302 19.02 -5.55 -19.30
CA ARG A 302 18.90 -5.47 -20.76
C ARG A 302 18.93 -4.04 -21.31
N GLY A 303 19.15 -3.03 -20.46
CA GLY A 303 19.34 -1.64 -20.85
C GLY A 303 18.07 -0.76 -20.80
N ALA A 304 16.91 -1.31 -20.45
CA ALA A 304 15.72 -0.49 -20.20
C ALA A 304 15.96 0.44 -19.00
N THR A 305 15.34 1.63 -19.02
CA THR A 305 15.43 2.59 -17.91
C THR A 305 14.05 2.97 -17.39
N VAL A 306 13.94 3.21 -16.10
CA VAL A 306 12.72 3.70 -15.47
C VAL A 306 13.00 5.01 -14.74
N ALA A 307 12.14 6.02 -14.94
CA ALA A 307 12.08 7.22 -14.12
C ALA A 307 10.77 7.18 -13.31
N PHE A 308 10.89 6.94 -12.02
CA PHE A 308 9.77 6.94 -11.07
C PHE A 308 9.77 8.25 -10.27
N THR A 309 8.59 8.84 -10.09
CA THR A 309 8.39 10.02 -9.25
C THR A 309 7.28 9.77 -8.25
N MET A 310 7.55 9.99 -6.97
CA MET A 310 6.57 10.05 -5.89
C MET A 310 6.50 11.50 -5.39
N THR A 311 5.30 12.08 -5.32
CA THR A 311 5.15 13.46 -4.84
C THR A 311 3.85 13.70 -4.10
N ALA A 312 3.94 14.47 -3.01
CA ALA A 312 2.80 14.96 -2.23
C ALA A 312 1.95 16.00 -2.96
N PHE A 313 2.55 16.74 -3.91
CA PHE A 313 2.01 17.99 -4.45
C PHE A 313 1.10 17.77 -5.68
N THR A 314 0.13 16.88 -5.53
CA THR A 314 -0.84 16.51 -6.55
C THR A 314 -2.25 16.40 -5.94
N PRO A 315 -3.32 16.37 -6.73
CA PRO A 315 -4.56 15.72 -6.34
C PRO A 315 -4.30 14.23 -6.03
N LEU A 316 -5.16 13.61 -5.22
CA LEU A 316 -5.17 12.14 -5.11
C LEU A 316 -5.84 11.58 -6.35
N GLU A 317 -5.09 10.82 -7.14
CA GLU A 317 -5.56 10.20 -8.37
C GLU A 317 -4.79 8.90 -8.67
N HIS A 318 -5.17 8.19 -9.72
CA HIS A 318 -4.43 7.00 -10.17
C HIS A 318 -3.04 7.37 -10.68
N ARG A 319 -2.14 6.37 -10.64
CA ARG A 319 -0.79 6.46 -11.21
C ARG A 319 -0.83 6.83 -12.69
N LYS A 320 0.17 7.60 -13.11
CA LYS A 320 0.37 7.95 -14.51
C LYS A 320 1.59 7.22 -15.04
N THR A 321 1.43 6.51 -16.14
CA THR A 321 2.51 5.69 -16.71
C THR A 321 2.67 5.96 -18.19
N ARG A 322 3.91 6.11 -18.65
CA ARG A 322 4.27 6.15 -20.07
C ARG A 322 5.31 5.08 -20.35
N ILE A 323 5.09 4.28 -21.37
CA ILE A 323 6.00 3.22 -21.81
C ILE A 323 6.44 3.52 -23.23
N PHE A 324 7.73 3.64 -23.40
CA PHE A 324 8.38 3.91 -24.67
C PHE A 324 9.01 2.60 -25.17
N GLY A 325 8.41 2.02 -26.17
CA GLY A 325 8.88 0.77 -26.78
C GLY A 325 9.52 1.02 -28.14
N SER A 326 10.26 0.02 -28.64
CA SER A 326 10.95 0.11 -29.94
C SER A 326 10.00 0.17 -31.13
N HIS A 327 8.77 -0.34 -30.99
CA HIS A 327 7.75 -0.39 -32.05
C HIS A 327 6.46 0.37 -31.72
N GLY A 328 6.33 0.91 -30.51
CA GLY A 328 5.12 1.59 -30.09
C GLY A 328 5.28 2.36 -28.80
N TYR A 329 4.23 3.07 -28.45
CA TYR A 329 4.12 3.89 -27.24
C TYR A 329 2.81 3.56 -26.51
N ALA A 330 2.84 3.52 -25.19
CA ALA A 330 1.65 3.44 -24.37
C ALA A 330 1.66 4.52 -23.30
N GLU A 331 0.49 5.12 -23.07
CA GLU A 331 0.26 6.09 -21.98
C GLU A 331 -1.00 5.69 -21.22
N GLY A 332 -0.89 5.55 -19.91
CA GLY A 332 -1.99 5.14 -19.05
C GLY A 332 -2.16 6.03 -17.83
N ASP A 333 -3.40 6.19 -17.42
CA ASP A 333 -3.81 7.03 -16.28
C ASP A 333 -4.42 6.23 -15.12
N GLY A 334 -4.30 4.89 -15.18
CA GLY A 334 -4.88 3.97 -14.19
C GLY A 334 -6.32 3.54 -14.50
N ALA A 335 -6.98 4.17 -15.46
CA ALA A 335 -8.33 3.82 -15.92
C ALA A 335 -8.37 3.45 -17.41
N SER A 336 -7.50 4.04 -18.21
CA SER A 336 -7.39 3.78 -19.65
C SER A 336 -5.92 3.71 -20.08
N ILE A 337 -5.67 3.07 -21.22
CA ILE A 337 -4.35 2.95 -21.84
C ILE A 337 -4.46 3.33 -23.31
N ARG A 338 -3.85 4.45 -23.67
CA ARG A 338 -3.68 4.88 -25.06
C ARG A 338 -2.46 4.17 -25.65
N VAL A 339 -2.62 3.52 -26.77
CA VAL A 339 -1.57 2.74 -27.45
C VAL A 339 -1.36 3.27 -28.87
N VAL A 340 -0.10 3.49 -29.26
CA VAL A 340 0.28 3.91 -30.62
C VAL A 340 1.24 2.88 -31.19
N ASP A 341 0.90 2.26 -32.31
CA ASP A 341 1.77 1.34 -33.06
C ASP A 341 2.54 2.13 -34.12
N PHE A 342 3.86 2.24 -33.98
CA PHE A 342 4.72 2.99 -34.92
C PHE A 342 4.81 2.34 -36.31
N ARG A 343 4.60 1.02 -36.42
CA ARG A 343 4.67 0.29 -37.72
C ARG A 343 3.48 0.62 -38.62
N THR A 344 2.34 0.95 -38.02
CA THR A 344 1.10 1.20 -38.77
C THR A 344 0.60 2.63 -38.63
N GLY A 345 1.12 3.42 -37.67
CA GLY A 345 0.62 4.73 -37.30
C GLY A 345 -0.76 4.71 -36.62
N ARG A 346 -1.28 3.53 -36.30
CA ARG A 346 -2.60 3.39 -35.66
C ARG A 346 -2.52 3.69 -34.18
N GLU A 347 -3.59 4.30 -33.73
CA GLU A 347 -3.81 4.59 -32.32
C GLU A 347 -5.14 3.98 -31.86
N HIS A 348 -5.16 3.44 -30.62
CA HIS A 348 -6.39 2.99 -29.97
C HIS A 348 -6.27 3.16 -28.47
N THR A 349 -7.42 3.16 -27.78
CA THR A 349 -7.51 3.21 -26.32
C THR A 349 -8.09 1.90 -25.81
N VAL A 350 -7.48 1.36 -24.76
CA VAL A 350 -7.96 0.21 -23.99
C VAL A 350 -8.52 0.74 -22.68
N GLU A 351 -9.80 0.48 -22.43
CA GLU A 351 -10.43 0.85 -21.17
C GLU A 351 -10.20 -0.23 -20.11
N ALA A 352 -9.70 0.20 -18.96
CA ALA A 352 -9.53 -0.65 -17.78
C ALA A 352 -10.61 -0.31 -16.75
N THR A 353 -11.68 -1.07 -16.74
CA THR A 353 -12.76 -0.88 -15.76
C THR A 353 -12.32 -1.38 -14.39
N GLY A 354 -12.34 -0.52 -13.39
CA GLY A 354 -11.95 -0.83 -12.01
C GLY A 354 -12.47 0.23 -11.05
N GLY A 355 -12.32 0.00 -9.75
CA GLY A 355 -12.67 0.97 -8.70
C GLY A 355 -11.71 2.17 -8.69
N GLY A 356 -11.88 3.05 -7.68
CA GLY A 356 -11.07 4.26 -7.53
C GLY A 356 -9.63 4.03 -7.08
N ALA A 357 -8.89 5.14 -6.93
CA ALA A 357 -7.45 5.16 -6.65
C ALA A 357 -7.10 4.97 -5.17
N SER A 358 -8.07 5.00 -4.26
CA SER A 358 -7.84 5.02 -2.83
C SER A 358 -8.14 3.69 -2.15
N LEU A 359 -7.76 3.60 -0.87
CA LEU A 359 -8.09 2.48 0.02
C LEU A 359 -9.61 2.24 0.11
N SER A 360 -10.40 3.32 0.21
CA SER A 360 -11.87 3.24 0.30
C SER A 360 -12.53 2.75 -0.98
N ASP A 361 -11.82 2.85 -2.11
CA ASP A 361 -12.33 2.51 -3.44
C ASP A 361 -11.76 1.16 -3.97
N GLY A 362 -11.07 0.38 -3.11
CA GLY A 362 -10.54 -0.94 -3.42
C GLY A 362 -9.36 -0.96 -4.40
N HIS A 363 -8.58 0.11 -4.47
CA HIS A 363 -7.37 0.22 -5.30
C HIS A 363 -7.56 -0.25 -6.75
N GLY A 364 -8.61 0.22 -7.42
CA GLY A 364 -8.88 -0.21 -8.79
C GLY A 364 -9.27 -1.69 -8.93
N GLY A 365 -9.88 -2.26 -7.90
CA GLY A 365 -10.24 -3.69 -7.83
C GLY A 365 -9.08 -4.62 -7.45
N GLY A 366 -7.91 -4.07 -7.17
CA GLY A 366 -6.71 -4.85 -6.83
C GLY A 366 -6.83 -5.63 -5.51
N ASP A 367 -7.54 -5.07 -4.52
CA ASP A 367 -7.75 -5.75 -3.23
C ASP A 367 -8.53 -7.06 -3.42
N GLY A 368 -9.64 -7.02 -4.16
CA GLY A 368 -10.44 -8.20 -4.48
C GLY A 368 -9.67 -9.20 -5.33
N GLY A 369 -8.99 -8.70 -6.38
CA GLY A 369 -8.21 -9.55 -7.28
C GLY A 369 -7.06 -10.31 -6.58
N LEU A 370 -6.37 -9.66 -5.63
CA LEU A 370 -5.35 -10.32 -4.81
C LEU A 370 -5.96 -11.43 -3.94
N VAL A 371 -7.08 -11.13 -3.25
CA VAL A 371 -7.72 -12.11 -2.37
C VAL A 371 -8.25 -13.31 -3.17
N GLU A 372 -8.86 -13.08 -4.33
CA GLU A 372 -9.31 -14.16 -5.22
C GLU A 372 -8.14 -15.05 -5.64
N ALA A 373 -7.02 -14.47 -6.12
CA ALA A 373 -5.84 -15.23 -6.50
C ALA A 373 -5.23 -16.00 -5.31
N PHE A 374 -5.20 -15.40 -4.12
CA PHE A 374 -4.71 -16.05 -2.91
C PHE A 374 -5.61 -17.23 -2.50
N VAL A 375 -6.93 -17.05 -2.48
CA VAL A 375 -7.90 -18.13 -2.17
C VAL A 375 -7.78 -19.27 -3.17
N ASP A 376 -7.58 -18.95 -4.46
CA ASP A 376 -7.33 -19.97 -5.50
C ASP A 376 -6.06 -20.75 -5.22
N ALA A 377 -4.96 -20.07 -4.93
CA ALA A 377 -3.66 -20.69 -4.66
C ALA A 377 -3.72 -21.61 -3.43
N VAL A 378 -4.41 -21.18 -2.36
CA VAL A 378 -4.62 -22.01 -1.16
C VAL A 378 -5.45 -23.25 -1.48
N ALA A 379 -6.55 -23.09 -2.23
CA ALA A 379 -7.48 -24.17 -2.55
C ALA A 379 -6.86 -25.23 -3.48
N THR A 380 -6.00 -24.80 -4.41
CA THR A 380 -5.42 -25.67 -5.45
C THR A 380 -3.98 -26.10 -5.15
N ARG A 381 -3.32 -25.45 -4.19
CA ARG A 381 -1.86 -25.55 -3.91
C ARG A 381 -1.00 -25.11 -5.10
N ASP A 382 -1.55 -24.32 -6.02
CA ASP A 382 -0.87 -23.76 -7.18
C ASP A 382 -0.73 -22.23 -7.02
N GLN A 383 0.50 -21.77 -6.89
CA GLN A 383 0.85 -20.34 -6.70
C GLN A 383 1.06 -19.59 -8.02
N SER A 384 0.96 -20.26 -9.18
CA SER A 384 1.24 -19.64 -10.49
C SER A 384 0.35 -18.42 -10.79
N GLY A 385 -0.87 -18.37 -10.19
CA GLY A 385 -1.80 -17.26 -10.29
C GLY A 385 -1.49 -16.05 -9.39
N LEU A 386 -0.51 -16.16 -8.47
CA LEU A 386 -0.18 -15.08 -7.53
C LEU A 386 0.67 -13.95 -8.15
N GLY A 387 1.05 -14.08 -9.42
CA GLY A 387 1.80 -13.02 -10.12
C GLY A 387 3.21 -12.75 -9.57
N GLY A 388 3.70 -13.58 -8.67
CA GLY A 388 5.03 -13.54 -8.05
C GLY A 388 5.05 -14.29 -6.73
N ASP A 389 6.21 -14.83 -6.38
CA ASP A 389 6.47 -15.54 -5.13
C ASP A 389 7.06 -14.63 -4.03
N ALA A 390 7.52 -15.24 -2.94
CA ALA A 390 8.14 -14.52 -1.83
C ALA A 390 9.45 -13.82 -2.24
N THR A 391 10.21 -14.43 -3.14
CA THR A 391 11.47 -13.89 -3.68
C THR A 391 11.20 -12.69 -4.58
N ASP A 392 10.17 -12.74 -5.44
CA ASP A 392 9.74 -11.61 -6.25
C ASP A 392 9.31 -10.42 -5.40
N ALA A 393 8.53 -10.69 -4.33
CA ALA A 393 8.12 -9.64 -3.40
C ALA A 393 9.33 -9.02 -2.67
N LEU A 394 10.33 -9.84 -2.31
CA LEU A 394 11.57 -9.34 -1.71
C LEU A 394 12.36 -8.48 -2.70
N ALA A 395 12.44 -8.85 -3.98
CA ALA A 395 13.18 -8.09 -4.99
C ALA A 395 12.67 -6.65 -5.10
N GLY A 396 11.34 -6.42 -5.09
CA GLY A 396 10.76 -5.09 -5.04
C GLY A 396 11.20 -4.27 -3.83
N HIS A 397 11.27 -4.90 -2.65
CA HIS A 397 11.73 -4.26 -1.41
C HIS A 397 13.24 -4.00 -1.41
N LEU A 398 14.05 -4.92 -1.95
CA LEU A 398 15.50 -4.71 -2.11
C LEU A 398 15.80 -3.49 -3.00
N LEU A 399 15.03 -3.30 -4.07
CA LEU A 399 15.12 -2.11 -4.91
C LEU A 399 14.77 -0.83 -4.14
N VAL A 400 13.77 -0.86 -3.25
CA VAL A 400 13.43 0.27 -2.37
C VAL A 400 14.60 0.62 -1.45
N TRP A 401 15.17 -0.34 -0.75
CA TRP A 401 16.31 -0.09 0.17
C TRP A 401 17.56 0.36 -0.59
N ALA A 402 17.80 -0.16 -1.80
CA ALA A 402 18.88 0.32 -2.64
C ALA A 402 18.66 1.78 -3.09
N ALA A 403 17.42 2.16 -3.45
CA ALA A 403 17.07 3.54 -3.78
C ALA A 403 17.22 4.49 -2.59
N GLU A 404 16.87 4.05 -1.37
CA GLU A 404 17.09 4.83 -0.15
C GLU A 404 18.60 4.98 0.14
N ARG A 405 19.39 3.94 0.02
CA ARG A 405 20.87 4.05 0.14
C ARG A 405 21.44 5.03 -0.89
N ALA A 406 20.95 4.98 -2.15
CA ALA A 406 21.37 5.90 -3.19
C ALA A 406 21.04 7.37 -2.83
N ARG A 407 19.83 7.62 -2.30
CA ARG A 407 19.38 8.94 -1.85
C ARG A 407 20.22 9.46 -0.69
N GLU A 408 20.49 8.63 0.32
CA GLU A 408 21.22 9.02 1.53
C GLU A 408 22.70 9.25 1.28
N THR A 409 23.31 8.46 0.42
CA THR A 409 24.73 8.55 0.10
C THR A 409 25.04 9.50 -1.07
N GLY A 410 24.03 9.88 -1.86
CA GLY A 410 24.21 10.69 -3.07
C GLY A 410 24.98 9.96 -4.17
N THR A 411 24.94 8.62 -4.18
CA THR A 411 25.67 7.76 -5.14
C THR A 411 24.73 6.89 -5.94
N VAL A 412 25.22 6.37 -7.08
CA VAL A 412 24.55 5.27 -7.79
C VAL A 412 24.86 3.97 -7.07
N VAL A 413 23.83 3.18 -6.77
CA VAL A 413 23.97 1.86 -6.15
C VAL A 413 23.82 0.79 -7.21
N THR A 414 24.75 -0.16 -7.26
CA THR A 414 24.66 -1.39 -8.07
C THR A 414 23.94 -2.48 -7.25
N LEU A 415 23.05 -3.22 -7.90
CA LEU A 415 22.20 -4.28 -7.33
C LEU A 415 22.79 -5.66 -7.56
#